data_8d9afb00deb5d9039b1acb51a9167f29
#
_entry.id   8d9afb00deb5d9039b1acb51a9167f29
#
_cell.length_a   1.000
_cell.length_b   1.000
_cell.length_c   1.000
_cell.angle_alpha   90.00
_cell.angle_beta   90.00
_cell.angle_gamma   90.00
#
_symmetry.space_group_name_H-M   'P 1'
#
loop_
_entity.id
_entity.type
_entity.pdbx_description
1 polymer ?
#
loop_
_entity_poly.entity_id
_entity_poly.type
_entity_poly.pdbx_seq_one_letter_code
_entity_poly.pdbx_strand_id
1 'polypeptide(L)'
;MTSAIVQIQPARAAEAQPAPARVDLYTGIHKAMRMMMSDLLVALGRMDAADPQETNATLARLRHFLDLARHHLHKEDQYVHPAMESRRRGSTSAMRKQHTEHEEAFERLEALALRVEASPAAGRSAAALDLYRGFALYMADDLVHMHEEETENNAVLWAHFDDAELMGIHQAIVASVGPLLPEFLRSLVPAMTPAERADLVSGMRAAMPAEVFTGIVALVRSVLGEREWSKLLAALGPRPLAV
;
A
#
# COMPACT_ATOMS: atom_id res chain seq x y z
N MET A 1 -10.94 -16.44 34.67
CA MET A 1 -10.04 -15.99 33.59
C MET A 1 -10.19 -14.49 33.50
N THR A 2 -9.24 -13.75 34.09
CA THR A 2 -9.33 -12.30 34.25
C THR A 2 -8.67 -11.65 33.03
N SER A 3 -9.45 -10.98 32.23
CA SER A 3 -9.00 -10.24 31.03
C SER A 3 -8.15 -9.06 31.48
N ALA A 4 -6.87 -9.09 31.16
CA ALA A 4 -5.97 -7.95 31.38
C ALA A 4 -6.25 -6.90 30.30
N ILE A 5 -6.91 -5.82 30.68
CA ILE A 5 -7.03 -4.62 29.84
C ILE A 5 -5.65 -3.95 29.87
N VAL A 6 -4.95 -3.95 28.74
CA VAL A 6 -3.72 -3.19 28.57
C VAL A 6 -4.09 -1.69 28.62
N GLN A 7 -3.73 -1.03 29.70
CA GLN A 7 -3.83 0.42 29.81
C GLN A 7 -2.63 1.06 29.09
N ILE A 8 -2.86 1.59 27.90
CA ILE A 8 -1.89 2.43 27.21
C ILE A 8 -1.92 3.80 27.91
N GLN A 9 -0.93 4.08 28.75
CA GLN A 9 -0.73 5.44 29.29
C GLN A 9 -0.08 6.32 28.22
N PRO A 10 -0.67 7.47 27.88
CA PRO A 10 -0.01 8.40 26.98
C PRO A 10 1.24 8.96 27.67
N ALA A 11 2.40 8.73 27.07
CA ALA A 11 3.62 9.42 27.48
C ALA A 11 3.42 10.93 27.26
N ARG A 12 3.57 11.72 28.33
CA ARG A 12 3.64 13.18 28.24
C ARG A 12 4.97 13.54 27.58
N ALA A 13 4.95 13.70 26.25
CA ALA A 13 6.07 14.27 25.52
C ALA A 13 6.15 15.78 25.80
N ALA A 14 7.32 16.28 26.20
CA ALA A 14 7.64 17.69 26.15
C ALA A 14 7.48 18.16 24.69
N GLU A 15 6.87 19.36 24.48
CA GLU A 15 6.73 19.99 23.17
C GLU A 15 8.10 20.40 22.62
N ALA A 16 8.81 19.40 22.07
CA ALA A 16 9.91 19.67 21.15
C ALA A 16 9.28 20.06 19.80
N GLN A 17 9.75 21.15 19.19
CA GLN A 17 9.41 21.45 17.81
C GLN A 17 9.67 20.18 16.97
N PRO A 18 8.69 19.72 16.16
CA PRO A 18 8.90 18.53 15.37
C PRO A 18 10.11 18.76 14.46
N ALA A 19 11.09 17.86 14.55
CA ALA A 19 12.17 17.82 13.58
C ALA A 19 11.55 17.77 12.17
N PRO A 20 12.18 18.39 11.14
CA PRO A 20 11.66 18.31 9.78
C PRO A 20 11.44 16.84 9.43
N ALA A 21 10.28 16.56 8.86
CA ALA A 21 9.92 15.20 8.50
C ALA A 21 10.96 14.64 7.52
N ARG A 22 11.60 13.53 7.90
CA ARG A 22 12.57 12.83 7.08
C ARG A 22 11.86 12.17 5.88
N VAL A 23 12.57 11.90 4.79
CA VAL A 23 12.06 11.13 3.66
C VAL A 23 11.69 9.72 4.14
N ASP A 24 10.42 9.36 3.97
CA ASP A 24 9.84 8.08 4.34
C ASP A 24 9.51 7.29 3.07
N LEU A 25 10.11 6.12 2.92
CA LEU A 25 9.95 5.29 1.71
C LEU A 25 8.70 4.39 1.78
N TYR A 26 8.11 4.20 2.96
CA TYR A 26 7.09 3.18 3.24
C TYR A 26 5.69 3.74 3.43
N THR A 27 5.51 4.71 4.32
CA THR A 27 4.17 5.14 4.79
C THR A 27 3.21 5.47 3.64
N GLY A 28 3.69 6.07 2.55
CA GLY A 28 2.84 6.45 1.42
C GLY A 28 2.16 5.25 0.76
N ILE A 29 2.94 4.25 0.37
CA ILE A 29 2.43 3.04 -0.28
C ILE A 29 1.66 2.16 0.70
N HIS A 30 2.10 2.06 1.95
CA HIS A 30 1.42 1.27 2.97
C HIS A 30 0.01 1.78 3.30
N LYS A 31 -0.25 3.10 3.22
CA LYS A 31 -1.61 3.63 3.30
C LYS A 31 -2.51 3.05 2.21
N ALA A 32 -2.01 2.95 0.98
CA ALA A 32 -2.75 2.35 -0.12
C ALA A 32 -2.98 0.85 0.10
N MET A 33 -1.96 0.12 0.54
CA MET A 33 -2.07 -1.31 0.85
C MET A 33 -3.11 -1.56 1.95
N ARG A 34 -3.06 -0.83 3.06
CA ARG A 34 -4.05 -0.92 4.15
C ARG A 34 -5.47 -0.62 3.69
N MET A 35 -5.66 0.40 2.85
CA MET A 35 -6.97 0.73 2.28
C MET A 35 -7.49 -0.42 1.40
N MET A 36 -6.66 -0.90 0.48
CA MET A 36 -7.03 -2.00 -0.43
C MET A 36 -7.37 -3.28 0.32
N MET A 37 -6.56 -3.67 1.33
CA MET A 37 -6.83 -4.84 2.16
C MET A 37 -8.13 -4.71 2.94
N SER A 38 -8.39 -3.53 3.53
CA SER A 38 -9.62 -3.29 4.28
C SER A 38 -10.86 -3.42 3.39
N ASP A 39 -10.83 -2.82 2.21
CA ASP A 39 -11.91 -2.88 1.23
C ASP A 39 -12.12 -4.31 0.70
N LEU A 40 -11.03 -5.04 0.49
CA LEU A 40 -11.08 -6.42 0.01
C LEU A 40 -11.58 -7.37 1.09
N LEU A 41 -11.15 -7.21 2.35
CA LEU A 41 -11.67 -7.99 3.47
C LEU A 41 -13.18 -7.85 3.60
N VAL A 42 -13.70 -6.62 3.51
CA VAL A 42 -15.15 -6.36 3.52
C VAL A 42 -15.84 -7.00 2.32
N ALA A 43 -15.24 -6.90 1.12
CA ALA A 43 -15.80 -7.49 -0.09
C ALA A 43 -15.87 -9.03 -0.01
N LEU A 44 -14.80 -9.69 0.44
CA LEU A 44 -14.75 -11.13 0.64
C LEU A 44 -15.77 -11.60 1.70
N GLY A 45 -15.90 -10.83 2.81
CA GLY A 45 -16.80 -11.17 3.91
C GLY A 45 -18.29 -11.07 3.58
N ARG A 46 -18.67 -10.23 2.61
CA ARG A 46 -20.07 -10.03 2.18
C ARG A 46 -20.43 -10.70 0.86
N MET A 47 -19.45 -11.33 0.20
CA MET A 47 -19.61 -11.90 -1.15
C MET A 47 -20.71 -12.94 -1.20
N ASP A 48 -21.72 -12.74 -2.04
CA ASP A 48 -22.69 -13.77 -2.36
C ASP A 48 -22.06 -14.83 -3.27
N ALA A 49 -21.67 -15.95 -2.67
CA ALA A 49 -21.06 -17.05 -3.40
C ALA A 49 -22.03 -17.79 -4.34
N ALA A 50 -23.33 -17.50 -4.27
CA ALA A 50 -24.32 -18.02 -5.22
C ALA A 50 -24.44 -17.14 -6.47
N ASP A 51 -23.98 -15.88 -6.42
CA ASP A 51 -23.92 -14.99 -7.57
C ASP A 51 -22.54 -15.11 -8.28
N PRO A 52 -22.50 -15.68 -9.51
CA PRO A 52 -21.26 -15.83 -10.25
C PRO A 52 -20.62 -14.49 -10.63
N GLN A 53 -21.42 -13.44 -10.89
CA GLN A 53 -20.90 -12.14 -11.26
C GLN A 53 -20.20 -11.47 -10.07
N GLU A 54 -20.81 -11.49 -8.90
CA GLU A 54 -20.22 -10.94 -7.68
C GLU A 54 -18.97 -11.73 -7.27
N THR A 55 -19.03 -13.07 -7.31
CA THR A 55 -17.90 -13.95 -7.05
C THR A 55 -16.72 -13.62 -7.97
N ASN A 56 -16.92 -13.60 -9.28
CA ASN A 56 -15.85 -13.31 -10.24
C ASN A 56 -15.25 -11.91 -10.05
N ALA A 57 -16.08 -10.90 -9.80
CA ALA A 57 -15.61 -9.54 -9.56
C ALA A 57 -14.76 -9.45 -8.27
N THR A 58 -15.18 -10.14 -7.20
CA THR A 58 -14.45 -10.13 -5.94
C THR A 58 -13.12 -10.89 -6.05
N LEU A 59 -13.10 -12.04 -6.72
CA LEU A 59 -11.86 -12.79 -6.95
C LEU A 59 -10.90 -12.05 -7.89
N ALA A 60 -11.40 -11.33 -8.89
CA ALA A 60 -10.57 -10.46 -9.73
C ALA A 60 -9.91 -9.34 -8.90
N ARG A 61 -10.64 -8.74 -7.94
CA ARG A 61 -10.07 -7.75 -7.02
C ARG A 61 -8.99 -8.35 -6.11
N LEU A 62 -9.18 -9.58 -5.64
CA LEU A 62 -8.16 -10.29 -4.87
C LEU A 62 -6.88 -10.47 -5.69
N ARG A 63 -6.98 -10.99 -6.91
CA ARG A 63 -5.83 -11.20 -7.80
C ARG A 63 -5.10 -9.90 -8.09
N HIS A 64 -5.85 -8.86 -8.41
CA HIS A 64 -5.27 -7.53 -8.62
C HIS A 64 -4.50 -7.03 -7.39
N PHE A 65 -5.05 -7.22 -6.18
CA PHE A 65 -4.35 -6.89 -4.94
C PHE A 65 -3.07 -7.71 -4.77
N LEU A 66 -3.12 -9.04 -4.98
CA LEU A 66 -1.95 -9.92 -4.87
C LEU A 66 -0.84 -9.53 -5.85
N ASP A 67 -1.19 -9.13 -7.08
CA ASP A 67 -0.22 -8.65 -8.07
C ASP A 67 0.47 -7.36 -7.63
N LEU A 68 -0.28 -6.39 -7.08
CA LEU A 68 0.29 -5.16 -6.56
C LEU A 68 1.14 -5.40 -5.31
N ALA A 69 0.71 -6.30 -4.42
CA ALA A 69 1.45 -6.67 -3.22
C ALA A 69 2.80 -7.33 -3.57
N ARG A 70 2.82 -8.29 -4.50
CA ARG A 70 4.07 -8.88 -5.01
C ARG A 70 4.99 -7.82 -5.61
N HIS A 71 4.42 -6.92 -6.40
CA HIS A 71 5.20 -5.86 -7.02
C HIS A 71 5.84 -4.95 -5.97
N HIS A 72 5.11 -4.62 -4.90
CA HIS A 72 5.59 -3.84 -3.78
C HIS A 72 6.77 -4.53 -3.08
N LEU A 73 6.62 -5.77 -2.62
CA LEU A 73 7.70 -6.55 -2.01
C LEU A 73 8.96 -6.63 -2.91
N HIS A 74 8.77 -6.89 -4.21
CA HIS A 74 9.87 -6.92 -5.17
C HIS A 74 10.61 -5.59 -5.28
N LYS A 75 9.93 -4.43 -5.13
CA LYS A 75 10.61 -3.13 -5.16
C LYS A 75 11.45 -2.90 -3.91
N GLU A 76 11.00 -3.34 -2.76
CA GLU A 76 11.78 -3.27 -1.54
C GLU A 76 13.00 -4.18 -1.60
N ASP A 77 12.84 -5.42 -2.03
CA ASP A 77 13.94 -6.36 -2.23
C ASP A 77 14.95 -5.88 -3.27
N GLN A 78 14.51 -5.16 -4.28
CA GLN A 78 15.36 -4.67 -5.37
C GLN A 78 16.10 -3.38 -5.04
N TYR A 79 15.50 -2.46 -4.28
CA TYR A 79 16.03 -1.12 -4.08
C TYR A 79 16.33 -0.79 -2.62
N VAL A 80 15.43 -1.12 -1.70
CA VAL A 80 15.53 -0.69 -0.29
C VAL A 80 16.46 -1.61 0.48
N HIS A 81 16.21 -2.92 0.42
CA HIS A 81 17.02 -3.91 1.16
C HIS A 81 18.50 -3.91 0.77
N PRO A 82 18.89 -3.85 -0.51
CA PRO A 82 20.31 -3.73 -0.88
C PRO A 82 20.95 -2.42 -0.38
N ALA A 83 20.22 -1.31 -0.39
CA ALA A 83 20.71 -0.07 0.17
C ALA A 83 20.97 -0.21 1.68
N MET A 84 20.02 -0.74 2.45
CA MET A 84 20.17 -0.98 3.88
C MET A 84 21.36 -1.91 4.18
N GLU A 85 21.45 -3.04 3.48
CA GLU A 85 22.55 -4.01 3.65
C GLU A 85 23.93 -3.42 3.34
N SER A 86 24.02 -2.46 2.41
CA SER A 86 25.26 -1.78 2.06
C SER A 86 25.84 -0.94 3.19
N ARG A 87 24.99 -0.41 4.08
CA ARG A 87 25.36 0.43 5.22
C ARG A 87 25.30 -0.30 6.57
N ARG A 88 24.35 -1.23 6.70
CA ARG A 88 24.18 -2.03 7.93
C ARG A 88 23.91 -3.50 7.57
N ARG A 89 24.98 -4.28 7.51
CA ARG A 89 24.89 -5.71 7.15
C ARG A 89 23.99 -6.49 8.10
N GLY A 90 23.09 -7.30 7.55
CA GLY A 90 22.14 -8.12 8.29
C GLY A 90 20.86 -7.39 8.73
N SER A 91 20.71 -6.11 8.41
CA SER A 91 19.55 -5.30 8.83
C SER A 91 18.23 -5.75 8.19
N THR A 92 18.27 -6.45 7.06
CA THR A 92 17.06 -6.88 6.33
C THR A 92 16.73 -8.36 6.52
N SER A 93 17.43 -9.07 7.40
CA SER A 93 17.28 -10.54 7.52
C SER A 93 15.88 -10.96 7.94
N ALA A 94 15.25 -10.23 8.87
CA ALA A 94 13.88 -10.48 9.32
C ALA A 94 12.87 -10.19 8.20
N MET A 95 13.00 -9.03 7.55
CA MET A 95 12.11 -8.62 6.46
C MET A 95 12.14 -9.60 5.28
N ARG A 96 13.31 -10.02 4.84
CA ARG A 96 13.43 -11.03 3.78
C ARG A 96 12.76 -12.36 4.10
N LYS A 97 12.79 -12.75 5.38
CA LYS A 97 12.04 -13.95 5.82
C LYS A 97 10.53 -13.70 5.72
N GLN A 98 10.05 -12.56 6.20
CA GLN A 98 8.63 -12.20 6.11
C GLN A 98 8.16 -12.07 4.66
N HIS A 99 8.98 -11.51 3.75
CA HIS A 99 8.67 -11.47 2.31
C HIS A 99 8.47 -12.87 1.73
N THR A 100 9.32 -13.84 2.11
CA THR A 100 9.12 -15.24 1.70
C THR A 100 7.82 -15.81 2.25
N GLU A 101 7.48 -15.54 3.51
CA GLU A 101 6.24 -15.98 4.15
C GLU A 101 5.00 -15.33 3.49
N HIS A 102 5.11 -14.07 3.02
CA HIS A 102 4.08 -13.38 2.27
C HIS A 102 3.88 -13.99 0.87
N GLU A 103 4.95 -14.30 0.14
CA GLU A 103 4.83 -14.98 -1.15
C GLU A 103 4.12 -16.34 -1.02
N GLU A 104 4.45 -17.13 0.01
CA GLU A 104 3.72 -18.35 0.33
C GLU A 104 2.25 -18.09 0.69
N ALA A 105 1.96 -16.98 1.38
CA ALA A 105 0.60 -16.58 1.70
C ALA A 105 -0.19 -16.20 0.45
N PHE A 106 0.43 -15.51 -0.51
CA PHE A 106 -0.20 -15.20 -1.81
C PHE A 106 -0.54 -16.47 -2.60
N GLU A 107 0.35 -17.45 -2.62
CA GLU A 107 0.06 -18.75 -3.25
C GLU A 107 -1.10 -19.48 -2.57
N ARG A 108 -1.16 -19.47 -1.22
CA ARG A 108 -2.26 -20.04 -0.46
C ARG A 108 -3.59 -19.34 -0.75
N LEU A 109 -3.61 -18.01 -0.84
CA LEU A 109 -4.81 -17.22 -1.16
C LEU A 109 -5.31 -17.50 -2.58
N GLU A 110 -4.40 -17.62 -3.55
CA GLU A 110 -4.77 -17.98 -4.91
C GLU A 110 -5.35 -19.40 -4.98
N ALA A 111 -4.78 -20.36 -4.26
CA ALA A 111 -5.31 -21.72 -4.17
C ALA A 111 -6.72 -21.73 -3.55
N LEU A 112 -6.98 -20.89 -2.54
CA LEU A 112 -8.31 -20.75 -1.94
C LEU A 112 -9.29 -20.10 -2.94
N ALA A 113 -8.87 -19.12 -3.73
CA ALA A 113 -9.68 -18.51 -4.78
C ALA A 113 -10.07 -19.52 -5.86
N LEU A 114 -9.11 -20.30 -6.35
CA LEU A 114 -9.35 -21.39 -7.30
C LEU A 114 -10.32 -22.44 -6.74
N ARG A 115 -10.25 -22.73 -5.43
CA ARG A 115 -11.18 -23.63 -4.78
C ARG A 115 -12.62 -23.08 -4.75
N VAL A 116 -12.81 -21.76 -4.58
CA VAL A 116 -14.12 -21.11 -4.68
C VAL A 116 -14.68 -21.30 -6.10
N GLU A 117 -13.87 -21.03 -7.12
CA GLU A 117 -14.29 -21.18 -8.53
C GLU A 117 -14.66 -22.63 -8.89
N ALA A 118 -13.86 -23.61 -8.43
CA ALA A 118 -14.07 -25.02 -8.73
C ALA A 118 -15.18 -25.67 -7.89
N SER A 119 -15.67 -25.02 -6.83
CA SER A 119 -16.65 -25.60 -5.93
C SER A 119 -18.05 -25.67 -6.55
N PRO A 120 -18.77 -26.80 -6.42
CA PRO A 120 -20.18 -26.87 -6.77
C PRO A 120 -20.99 -25.91 -5.86
N ALA A 121 -22.18 -25.52 -6.30
CA ALA A 121 -23.03 -24.55 -5.60
C ALA A 121 -23.20 -24.85 -4.10
N ALA A 122 -23.39 -26.13 -3.73
CA ALA A 122 -23.59 -26.56 -2.35
C ALA A 122 -22.35 -26.35 -1.44
N GLY A 123 -21.13 -26.31 -2.01
CA GLY A 123 -19.88 -26.16 -1.26
C GLY A 123 -19.25 -24.78 -1.37
N ARG A 124 -19.70 -23.95 -2.29
CA ARG A 124 -19.03 -22.68 -2.65
C ARG A 124 -19.01 -21.68 -1.49
N SER A 125 -20.08 -21.58 -0.71
CA SER A 125 -20.13 -20.70 0.46
C SER A 125 -19.12 -21.10 1.53
N ALA A 126 -18.87 -22.39 1.75
CA ALA A 126 -17.84 -22.86 2.67
C ALA A 126 -16.44 -22.52 2.15
N ALA A 127 -16.18 -22.72 0.86
CA ALA A 127 -14.91 -22.33 0.24
C ALA A 127 -14.68 -20.81 0.30
N ALA A 128 -15.71 -19.99 0.08
CA ALA A 128 -15.65 -18.53 0.21
C ALA A 128 -15.33 -18.09 1.66
N LEU A 129 -15.92 -18.75 2.65
CA LEU A 129 -15.60 -18.49 4.06
C LEU A 129 -14.16 -18.83 4.42
N ASP A 130 -13.62 -19.93 3.86
CA ASP A 130 -12.21 -20.28 4.06
C ASP A 130 -11.27 -19.25 3.42
N LEU A 131 -11.60 -18.76 2.22
CA LEU A 131 -10.87 -17.67 1.57
C LEU A 131 -10.90 -16.39 2.42
N TYR A 132 -12.08 -15.97 2.89
CA TYR A 132 -12.22 -14.81 3.77
C TYR A 132 -11.33 -14.93 5.01
N ARG A 133 -11.34 -16.07 5.68
CA ARG A 133 -10.51 -16.31 6.89
C ARG A 133 -9.03 -16.34 6.57
N GLY A 134 -8.64 -16.95 5.45
CA GLY A 134 -7.25 -16.96 4.99
C GLY A 134 -6.74 -15.55 4.71
N PHE A 135 -7.56 -14.72 4.04
CA PHE A 135 -7.22 -13.33 3.78
C PHE A 135 -7.15 -12.49 5.07
N ALA A 136 -8.04 -12.72 6.03
CA ALA A 136 -8.01 -12.02 7.31
C ALA A 136 -6.71 -12.31 8.10
N LEU A 137 -6.20 -13.55 8.06
CA LEU A 137 -4.92 -13.90 8.67
C LEU A 137 -3.75 -13.24 7.95
N TYR A 138 -3.70 -13.30 6.63
CA TYR A 138 -2.69 -12.61 5.84
C TYR A 138 -2.67 -11.10 6.17
N MET A 139 -3.84 -10.45 6.18
CA MET A 139 -3.93 -9.02 6.51
C MET A 139 -3.39 -8.72 7.92
N ALA A 140 -3.64 -9.57 8.91
CA ALA A 140 -3.12 -9.37 10.25
C ALA A 140 -1.58 -9.41 10.29
N ASP A 141 -0.97 -10.36 9.58
CA ASP A 141 0.49 -10.50 9.49
C ASP A 141 1.10 -9.32 8.72
N ASP A 142 0.49 -8.92 7.59
CA ASP A 142 0.96 -7.81 6.76
C ASP A 142 0.87 -6.44 7.47
N LEU A 143 -0.13 -6.24 8.32
CA LEU A 143 -0.22 -5.03 9.16
C LEU A 143 0.95 -4.92 10.15
N VAL A 144 1.41 -6.04 10.71
CA VAL A 144 2.59 -6.09 11.60
C VAL A 144 3.85 -5.85 10.80
N HIS A 145 4.01 -6.52 9.65
CA HIS A 145 5.13 -6.34 8.74
C HIS A 145 5.32 -4.86 8.33
N MET A 146 4.26 -4.24 7.80
CA MET A 146 4.31 -2.81 7.44
C MET A 146 4.65 -1.90 8.63
N HIS A 147 4.21 -2.25 9.84
CA HIS A 147 4.57 -1.49 11.05
C HIS A 147 6.07 -1.59 11.35
N GLU A 148 6.66 -2.77 11.25
CA GLU A 148 8.09 -2.97 11.47
C GLU A 148 8.92 -2.22 10.43
N GLU A 149 8.49 -2.18 9.17
CA GLU A 149 9.16 -1.40 8.13
C GLU A 149 9.07 0.11 8.36
N GLU A 150 7.90 0.61 8.70
CA GLU A 150 7.67 2.02 9.03
C GLU A 150 8.46 2.47 10.27
N THR A 151 8.82 1.57 11.17
CA THR A 151 9.53 1.88 12.40
C THR A 151 10.98 1.44 12.37
N GLU A 152 11.25 0.14 12.28
CA GLU A 152 12.61 -0.41 12.39
C GLU A 152 13.45 -0.15 11.13
N ASN A 153 12.90 -0.39 9.93
CA ASN A 153 13.61 -0.12 8.69
C ASN A 153 13.84 1.38 8.50
N ASN A 154 12.82 2.22 8.74
CA ASN A 154 12.99 3.66 8.71
C ASN A 154 14.04 4.15 9.70
N ALA A 155 14.11 3.58 10.90
CA ALA A 155 15.16 3.92 11.87
C ALA A 155 16.57 3.61 11.31
N VAL A 156 16.75 2.47 10.63
CA VAL A 156 18.01 2.12 9.95
C VAL A 156 18.31 3.08 8.80
N LEU A 157 17.33 3.36 7.94
CA LEU A 157 17.47 4.26 6.81
C LEU A 157 17.87 5.66 7.28
N TRP A 158 17.16 6.23 8.24
CA TRP A 158 17.43 7.58 8.76
C TRP A 158 18.75 7.69 9.54
N ALA A 159 19.24 6.60 10.13
CA ALA A 159 20.53 6.60 10.78
C ALA A 159 21.72 6.57 9.81
N HIS A 160 21.54 6.05 8.60
CA HIS A 160 22.63 5.75 7.68
C HIS A 160 22.59 6.48 6.34
N PHE A 161 21.47 7.15 6.01
CA PHE A 161 21.26 7.87 4.74
C PHE A 161 20.80 9.29 5.03
N ASP A 162 21.21 10.24 4.18
CA ASP A 162 20.59 11.56 4.14
C ASP A 162 19.32 11.56 3.26
N ASP A 163 18.58 12.67 3.29
CA ASP A 163 17.30 12.76 2.55
C ASP A 163 17.50 12.80 1.04
N ALA A 164 18.65 13.26 0.54
CA ALA A 164 18.97 13.25 -0.89
C ALA A 164 19.22 11.81 -1.39
N GLU A 165 19.92 11.00 -0.60
CA GLU A 165 20.16 9.59 -0.88
C GLU A 165 18.82 8.79 -0.85
N LEU A 166 17.96 9.03 0.16
CA LEU A 166 16.64 8.40 0.26
C LEU A 166 15.73 8.79 -0.91
N MET A 167 15.76 10.06 -1.31
CA MET A 167 15.02 10.52 -2.48
C MET A 167 15.55 9.88 -3.76
N GLY A 168 16.85 9.60 -3.86
CA GLY A 168 17.44 8.85 -4.97
C GLY A 168 16.89 7.42 -5.06
N ILE A 169 16.77 6.72 -3.92
CA ILE A 169 16.14 5.38 -3.86
C ILE A 169 14.67 5.47 -4.28
N HIS A 170 13.92 6.43 -3.73
CA HIS A 170 12.53 6.66 -4.09
C HIS A 170 12.34 6.89 -5.60
N GLN A 171 13.15 7.76 -6.21
CA GLN A 171 13.09 8.04 -7.64
C GLN A 171 13.41 6.81 -8.49
N ALA A 172 14.36 5.97 -8.07
CA ALA A 172 14.68 4.70 -8.75
C ALA A 172 13.49 3.73 -8.70
N ILE A 173 12.82 3.62 -7.55
CA ILE A 173 11.58 2.82 -7.41
C ILE A 173 10.51 3.34 -8.36
N VAL A 174 10.18 4.64 -8.31
CA VAL A 174 9.14 5.26 -9.15
C VAL A 174 9.44 5.08 -10.64
N ALA A 175 10.69 5.30 -11.07
CA ALA A 175 11.09 5.09 -12.46
C ALA A 175 10.92 3.62 -12.90
N SER A 176 11.10 2.67 -12.00
CA SER A 176 10.97 1.24 -12.29
C SER A 176 9.52 0.74 -12.36
N VAL A 177 8.54 1.52 -11.86
CA VAL A 177 7.10 1.16 -11.93
C VAL A 177 6.60 1.17 -13.38
N GLY A 178 7.12 2.09 -14.19
CA GLY A 178 6.86 2.14 -15.63
C GLY A 178 5.37 2.16 -15.99
N PRO A 179 4.88 1.23 -16.83
CA PRO A 179 3.48 1.19 -17.29
C PRO A 179 2.45 0.96 -16.18
N LEU A 180 2.85 0.44 -15.01
CA LEU A 180 1.96 0.20 -13.87
C LEU A 180 1.67 1.47 -13.05
N LEU A 181 2.34 2.59 -13.34
CA LEU A 181 2.13 3.85 -12.61
C LEU A 181 0.66 4.27 -12.50
N PRO A 182 -0.16 4.24 -13.58
CA PRO A 182 -1.58 4.56 -13.46
C PRO A 182 -2.34 3.66 -12.49
N GLU A 183 -2.01 2.39 -12.44
CA GLU A 183 -2.61 1.40 -11.53
C GLU A 183 -2.29 1.72 -10.07
N PHE A 184 -1.02 1.97 -9.77
CA PHE A 184 -0.59 2.40 -8.44
C PHE A 184 -1.25 3.71 -8.02
N LEU A 185 -1.35 4.69 -8.91
CA LEU A 185 -1.99 5.97 -8.60
C LEU A 185 -3.47 5.83 -8.26
N ARG A 186 -4.18 4.89 -8.87
CA ARG A 186 -5.60 4.61 -8.56
C ARG A 186 -5.81 4.19 -7.10
N SER A 187 -4.86 3.47 -6.54
CA SER A 187 -4.90 3.02 -5.14
C SER A 187 -4.24 4.03 -4.19
N LEU A 188 -3.13 4.65 -4.61
CA LEU A 188 -2.33 5.55 -3.79
C LEU A 188 -3.06 6.87 -3.50
N VAL A 189 -3.60 7.51 -4.54
CA VAL A 189 -4.21 8.84 -4.43
C VAL A 189 -5.40 8.89 -3.45
N PRO A 190 -6.36 7.94 -3.46
CA PRO A 190 -7.43 7.93 -2.47
C PRO A 190 -6.96 7.76 -1.02
N ALA A 191 -5.86 7.03 -0.80
CA ALA A 191 -5.31 6.75 0.53
C ALA A 191 -4.53 7.92 1.14
N MET A 192 -4.17 8.91 0.34
CA MET A 192 -3.37 10.07 0.76
C MET A 192 -4.18 11.15 1.45
N THR A 193 -3.54 11.92 2.33
CA THR A 193 -4.08 13.18 2.85
C THR A 193 -4.11 14.25 1.75
N PRO A 194 -4.88 15.35 1.91
CA PRO A 194 -4.88 16.45 0.95
C PRO A 194 -3.50 17.08 0.68
N ALA A 195 -2.64 17.17 1.71
CA ALA A 195 -1.28 17.69 1.59
C ALA A 195 -0.40 16.75 0.77
N GLU A 196 -0.38 15.46 1.10
CA GLU A 196 0.38 14.45 0.35
C GLU A 196 -0.03 14.38 -1.13
N ARG A 197 -1.33 14.49 -1.42
CA ARG A 197 -1.83 14.58 -2.81
C ARG A 197 -1.30 15.80 -3.55
N ALA A 198 -1.28 16.96 -2.87
CA ALA A 198 -0.78 18.19 -3.45
C ALA A 198 0.72 18.10 -3.74
N ASP A 199 1.50 17.54 -2.84
CA ASP A 199 2.94 17.30 -3.01
C ASP A 199 3.20 16.33 -4.16
N LEU A 200 2.48 15.21 -4.23
CA LEU A 200 2.59 14.23 -5.31
C LEU A 200 2.28 14.88 -6.68
N VAL A 201 1.14 15.57 -6.80
CA VAL A 201 0.71 16.21 -8.06
C VAL A 201 1.66 17.33 -8.47
N SER A 202 2.17 18.11 -7.50
CA SER A 202 3.18 19.16 -7.77
C SER A 202 4.51 18.58 -8.26
N GLY A 203 4.96 17.50 -7.63
CA GLY A 203 6.16 16.77 -8.05
C GLY A 203 6.04 16.20 -9.46
N MET A 204 4.91 15.58 -9.77
CA MET A 204 4.63 15.05 -11.11
C MET A 204 4.55 16.16 -12.16
N ARG A 205 3.94 17.30 -11.83
CA ARG A 205 3.91 18.49 -12.72
C ARG A 205 5.31 18.96 -13.07
N ALA A 206 6.23 18.95 -12.11
CA ALA A 206 7.60 19.40 -12.31
C ALA A 206 8.46 18.41 -13.12
N ALA A 207 8.15 17.11 -13.02
CA ALA A 207 8.97 16.03 -13.58
C ALA A 207 8.47 15.51 -14.94
N MET A 208 7.22 15.74 -15.34
CA MET A 208 6.62 15.13 -16.52
C MET A 208 6.33 16.14 -17.63
N PRO A 209 6.34 15.69 -18.93
CA PRO A 209 5.80 16.48 -20.04
C PRO A 209 4.32 16.84 -19.80
N ALA A 210 3.91 18.03 -20.25
CA ALA A 210 2.56 18.56 -20.00
C ALA A 210 1.43 17.61 -20.47
N GLU A 211 1.62 16.96 -21.62
CA GLU A 211 0.63 16.00 -22.16
C GLU A 211 0.45 14.78 -21.25
N VAL A 212 1.55 14.22 -20.76
CA VAL A 212 1.52 13.09 -19.81
C VAL A 212 0.86 13.52 -18.51
N PHE A 213 1.23 14.69 -18.00
CA PHE A 213 0.65 15.25 -16.78
C PHE A 213 -0.85 15.47 -16.88
N THR A 214 -1.36 15.92 -18.03
CA THR A 214 -2.82 16.04 -18.26
C THR A 214 -3.54 14.70 -18.07
N GLY A 215 -2.99 13.61 -18.58
CA GLY A 215 -3.53 12.27 -18.36
C GLY A 215 -3.54 11.86 -16.88
N ILE A 216 -2.47 12.20 -16.15
CA ILE A 216 -2.40 11.95 -14.70
C ILE A 216 -3.47 12.75 -13.94
N VAL A 217 -3.67 14.03 -14.28
CA VAL A 217 -4.72 14.86 -13.65
C VAL A 217 -6.12 14.27 -13.88
N ALA A 218 -6.41 13.81 -15.10
CA ALA A 218 -7.68 13.16 -15.42
C ALA A 218 -7.88 11.88 -14.59
N LEU A 219 -6.82 11.07 -14.43
CA LEU A 219 -6.85 9.88 -13.58
C LEU A 219 -7.09 10.25 -12.12
N VAL A 220 -6.33 11.20 -11.56
CA VAL A 220 -6.50 11.67 -10.18
C VAL A 220 -7.93 12.16 -9.95
N ARG A 221 -8.49 12.94 -10.89
CA ARG A 221 -9.88 13.39 -10.83
C ARG A 221 -10.88 12.22 -10.80
N SER A 222 -10.62 11.16 -11.57
CA SER A 222 -11.52 10.00 -11.68
C SER A 222 -11.61 9.15 -10.41
N VAL A 223 -10.60 9.21 -9.52
CA VAL A 223 -10.53 8.41 -8.29
C VAL A 223 -10.84 9.20 -7.02
N LEU A 224 -11.01 10.52 -7.13
CA LEU A 224 -11.37 11.38 -6.00
C LEU A 224 -12.85 11.80 -6.08
N GLY A 225 -13.51 11.80 -4.91
CA GLY A 225 -14.82 12.45 -4.76
C GLY A 225 -14.71 13.98 -4.90
N GLU A 226 -15.84 14.65 -5.09
CA GLU A 226 -15.89 16.11 -5.29
C GLU A 226 -15.24 16.90 -4.16
N ARG A 227 -15.43 16.45 -2.92
CA ARG A 227 -14.85 17.10 -1.74
C ARG A 227 -13.33 16.98 -1.71
N GLU A 228 -12.80 15.79 -1.98
CA GLU A 228 -11.36 15.52 -1.99
C GLU A 228 -10.69 16.25 -3.15
N TRP A 229 -11.31 16.27 -4.30
CA TRP A 229 -10.86 17.04 -5.45
C TRP A 229 -10.80 18.54 -5.15
N SER A 230 -11.84 19.11 -4.55
CA SER A 230 -11.87 20.52 -4.15
C SER A 230 -10.75 20.87 -3.18
N LYS A 231 -10.44 19.98 -2.21
CA LYS A 231 -9.32 20.15 -1.28
C LYS A 231 -7.97 20.12 -1.99
N LEU A 232 -7.79 19.21 -2.96
CA LEU A 232 -6.57 19.15 -3.76
C LEU A 232 -6.36 20.45 -4.54
N LEU A 233 -7.41 20.95 -5.23
CA LEU A 233 -7.32 22.22 -5.95
C LEU A 233 -6.96 23.39 -5.04
N ALA A 234 -7.57 23.47 -3.86
CA ALA A 234 -7.27 24.51 -2.88
C ALA A 234 -5.81 24.44 -2.39
N ALA A 235 -5.27 23.24 -2.19
CA ALA A 235 -3.89 23.03 -1.76
C ALA A 235 -2.85 23.36 -2.84
N LEU A 236 -3.18 23.11 -4.13
CA LEU A 236 -2.31 23.42 -5.27
C LEU A 236 -2.24 24.93 -5.60
N GLY A 237 -3.15 25.73 -5.04
CA GLY A 237 -3.22 27.17 -5.29
C GLY A 237 -3.74 27.55 -6.69
N PRO A 238 -3.64 28.84 -7.08
CA PRO A 238 -4.32 29.39 -8.25
C PRO A 238 -3.75 28.99 -9.63
N ARG A 239 -2.72 28.14 -9.69
CA ARG A 239 -2.27 27.64 -10.98
C ARG A 239 -3.21 26.52 -11.46
N PRO A 240 -4.01 26.76 -12.50
CA PRO A 240 -4.97 25.74 -12.97
C PRO A 240 -4.23 24.45 -13.33
N LEU A 241 -4.78 23.33 -12.86
CA LEU A 241 -4.54 22.04 -13.50
C LEU A 241 -5.25 22.16 -14.86
N ALA A 242 -4.49 22.10 -15.96
CA ALA A 242 -5.09 21.98 -17.28
C ALA A 242 -5.89 20.66 -17.29
N VAL A 243 -7.22 20.77 -17.30
CA VAL A 243 -8.17 19.67 -17.42
C VAL A 243 -8.60 19.56 -18.86
#